data_eaaa87a6ced3a98f6aa0a15558abe8f5
#
_entry.id   eaaa87a6ced3a98f6aa0a15558abe8f5
#
_cell.length_a   1.000
_cell.length_b   1.000
_cell.length_c   1.000
_cell.angle_alpha   90.00
_cell.angle_beta   90.00
_cell.angle_gamma   90.00
#
_symmetry.space_group_name_H-M   'P 1'
#
loop_
_entity.id
_entity.type
_entity.pdbx_description
1 polymer ?
#
loop_
_entity_poly.entity_id
_entity_poly.type
_entity_poly.pdbx_seq_one_letter_code
_entity_poly.pdbx_strand_id
1 'polypeptide(L)'
;LARREREPERIGFADIAGLEDLKRTVRLQIIEPFLKPGLFAKFRKRAGGGVLLYGPPGCGKTMIARAVATECRAEFMTVGISDVLNMYIGESERNLAAIFDKARHARPCVLFFDEIDALAYSRSKAQSEHTRQVVNEFLAQLDGFGTDNQEVLILAATNMPWDVDPAMKRPGRFSRQVFVPPPDEAARAHIVELKLRGVPHEGVDGREIAARTRHFSGADIEGVVELAKDYVLEDHLTREVERPIGQADLLRAAEATEATTLDWLRTARNLVKYAGADDSYKDVEAYLRQHKLV
;
A
#
# COMPACT_ATOMS: atom_id res chain seq x y z
N LEU A 1 22.97 -6.06 -18.36
CA LEU A 1 23.69 -5.36 -17.27
C LEU A 1 22.70 -5.17 -16.11
N ALA A 2 22.68 -6.16 -15.20
CA ALA A 2 21.87 -6.09 -13.97
C ALA A 2 22.46 -4.95 -13.12
N ARG A 3 21.71 -3.84 -12.97
CA ARG A 3 21.97 -2.89 -11.90
C ARG A 3 21.80 -3.67 -10.58
N ARG A 4 22.88 -3.78 -9.80
CA ARG A 4 22.77 -4.05 -8.37
C ARG A 4 21.97 -2.89 -7.80
N GLU A 5 20.69 -3.10 -7.56
CA GLU A 5 19.92 -2.23 -6.68
C GLU A 5 20.65 -2.24 -5.34
N ARG A 6 20.89 -1.06 -4.79
CA ARG A 6 21.34 -0.91 -3.39
C ARG A 6 20.40 -1.78 -2.57
N GLU A 7 20.92 -2.52 -1.59
CA GLU A 7 20.08 -3.27 -0.65
C GLU A 7 18.93 -2.35 -0.22
N PRO A 8 17.67 -2.75 -0.46
CA PRO A 8 16.55 -1.89 -0.11
C PRO A 8 16.62 -1.64 1.41
N GLU A 9 16.62 -0.36 1.79
CA GLU A 9 16.56 0.05 3.19
C GLU A 9 15.48 -0.77 3.89
N ARG A 10 15.84 -1.49 4.96
CA ARG A 10 14.91 -2.33 5.69
C ARG A 10 13.95 -1.43 6.45
N ILE A 11 12.82 -1.15 5.83
CA ILE A 11 11.73 -0.37 6.45
C ILE A 11 10.99 -1.28 7.43
N GLY A 12 10.95 -0.89 8.70
CA GLY A 12 10.16 -1.54 9.75
C GLY A 12 8.98 -0.66 10.21
N PHE A 13 8.19 -1.14 11.14
CA PHE A 13 7.10 -0.33 11.72
C PHE A 13 7.59 0.89 12.50
N ALA A 14 8.83 0.88 12.95
CA ALA A 14 9.45 2.04 13.60
C ALA A 14 9.66 3.22 12.62
N ASP A 15 9.81 2.93 11.33
CA ASP A 15 10.02 3.93 10.28
C ASP A 15 8.70 4.50 9.73
N ILE A 16 7.57 3.94 10.16
CA ILE A 16 6.23 4.40 9.81
C ILE A 16 5.66 5.14 11.00
N ALA A 17 5.50 6.45 10.91
CA ALA A 17 4.90 7.22 11.98
C ALA A 17 3.39 7.11 12.00
N GLY A 18 2.80 7.20 13.21
CA GLY A 18 1.35 7.12 13.39
C GLY A 18 0.76 5.77 13.00
N LEU A 19 -0.51 5.75 12.64
CA LEU A 19 -1.26 4.57 12.18
C LEU A 19 -1.23 3.40 13.19
N GLU A 20 -1.23 3.68 14.50
CA GLU A 20 -1.01 2.67 15.54
C GLU A 20 -2.09 1.57 15.53
N ASP A 21 -3.34 1.92 15.26
CA ASP A 21 -4.44 0.94 15.13
C ASP A 21 -4.23 0.03 13.92
N LEU A 22 -3.77 0.59 12.80
CA LEU A 22 -3.41 -0.19 11.61
C LEU A 22 -2.23 -1.13 11.91
N LYS A 23 -1.16 -0.64 12.52
CA LYS A 23 0.01 -1.46 12.91
C LYS A 23 -0.38 -2.59 13.84
N ARG A 24 -1.26 -2.32 14.82
CA ARG A 24 -1.80 -3.33 15.73
C ARG A 24 -2.60 -4.38 14.99
N THR A 25 -3.47 -3.96 14.06
CA THR A 25 -4.28 -4.86 13.23
C THR A 25 -3.39 -5.74 12.36
N VAL A 26 -2.41 -5.16 11.67
CA VAL A 26 -1.43 -5.88 10.84
C VAL A 26 -0.63 -6.87 11.68
N ARG A 27 -0.15 -6.46 12.88
CA ARG A 27 0.58 -7.35 13.77
C ARG A 27 -0.26 -8.56 14.17
N LEU A 28 -1.49 -8.35 14.63
CA LEU A 28 -2.37 -9.43 15.11
C LEU A 28 -2.91 -10.33 13.99
N GLN A 29 -3.21 -9.75 12.84
CA GLN A 29 -3.86 -10.50 11.76
C GLN A 29 -2.88 -11.10 10.76
N ILE A 30 -1.66 -10.57 10.66
CA ILE A 30 -0.70 -10.96 9.62
C ILE A 30 0.58 -11.52 10.24
N ILE A 31 1.30 -10.71 11.04
CA ILE A 31 2.64 -11.02 11.53
C ILE A 31 2.60 -12.17 12.56
N GLU A 32 1.78 -12.05 13.59
CA GLU A 32 1.71 -13.09 14.63
C GLU A 32 1.26 -14.46 14.09
N PRO A 33 0.24 -14.57 13.20
CA PRO A 33 -0.09 -15.85 12.56
C PRO A 33 1.05 -16.43 11.73
N PHE A 34 1.84 -15.59 11.07
CA PHE A 34 2.98 -16.01 10.27
C PHE A 34 4.13 -16.51 11.15
N LEU A 35 4.47 -15.79 12.22
CA LEU A 35 5.56 -16.15 13.12
C LEU A 35 5.22 -17.31 14.06
N LYS A 36 3.95 -17.48 14.43
CA LYS A 36 3.49 -18.45 15.44
C LYS A 36 2.36 -19.35 14.91
N PRO A 37 2.53 -20.02 13.76
CA PRO A 37 1.44 -20.77 13.12
C PRO A 37 0.86 -21.88 14.02
N GLY A 38 1.69 -22.52 14.84
CA GLY A 38 1.26 -23.55 15.79
C GLY A 38 0.30 -23.03 16.88
N LEU A 39 0.47 -21.79 17.33
CA LEU A 39 -0.44 -21.16 18.28
C LEU A 39 -1.83 -20.99 17.65
N PHE A 40 -1.89 -20.45 16.44
CA PHE A 40 -3.16 -20.21 15.74
C PHE A 40 -3.88 -21.52 15.35
N ALA A 41 -3.11 -22.55 15.00
CA ALA A 41 -3.64 -23.88 14.70
C ALA A 41 -4.36 -24.51 15.91
N LYS A 42 -3.87 -24.31 17.16
CA LYS A 42 -4.54 -24.76 18.39
C LYS A 42 -5.94 -24.17 18.54
N PHE A 43 -6.17 -22.95 18.06
CA PHE A 43 -7.47 -22.29 18.05
C PHE A 43 -8.25 -22.51 16.74
N ARG A 44 -7.84 -23.48 15.91
CA ARG A 44 -8.43 -23.77 14.60
C ARG A 44 -8.48 -22.55 13.67
N LYS A 45 -7.61 -21.56 13.91
CA LYS A 45 -7.39 -20.45 12.98
C LYS A 45 -6.34 -20.85 11.96
N ARG A 46 -6.68 -20.82 10.70
CA ARG A 46 -5.71 -21.10 9.63
C ARG A 46 -4.69 -19.96 9.59
N ALA A 47 -3.42 -20.29 9.83
CA ALA A 47 -2.29 -19.42 9.51
C ALA A 47 -2.04 -19.60 8.02
N GLY A 48 -2.49 -18.68 7.19
CA GLY A 48 -2.33 -18.78 5.73
C GLY A 48 -3.43 -18.01 5.01
N GLY A 49 -3.32 -17.97 3.69
CA GLY A 49 -4.14 -17.14 2.83
C GLY A 49 -3.51 -15.75 2.61
N GLY A 50 -3.92 -15.10 1.54
CA GLY A 50 -3.45 -13.76 1.20
C GLY A 50 -4.11 -12.68 2.05
N VAL A 51 -3.48 -11.53 2.08
CA VAL A 51 -4.01 -10.31 2.67
C VAL A 51 -4.08 -9.23 1.60
N LEU A 52 -5.22 -8.57 1.49
CA LEU A 52 -5.43 -7.45 0.59
C LEU A 52 -5.33 -6.14 1.37
N LEU A 53 -4.29 -5.35 1.07
CA LEU A 53 -4.15 -3.98 1.55
C LEU A 53 -4.93 -3.07 0.59
N TYR A 54 -5.84 -2.27 1.09
CA TYR A 54 -6.63 -1.40 0.23
C TYR A 54 -6.80 0.00 0.84
N GLY A 55 -6.99 1.00 0.01
CA GLY A 55 -7.15 2.38 0.45
C GLY A 55 -6.73 3.38 -0.60
N PRO A 56 -6.80 4.70 -0.30
CA PRO A 56 -6.44 5.73 -1.26
C PRO A 56 -5.02 5.60 -1.80
N PRO A 57 -4.73 6.08 -3.01
CA PRO A 57 -3.38 6.12 -3.54
C PRO A 57 -2.46 6.97 -2.65
N GLY A 58 -1.16 6.70 -2.68
CA GLY A 58 -0.17 7.46 -1.93
C GLY A 58 -0.18 7.29 -0.40
N CYS A 59 -1.04 6.42 0.16
CA CYS A 59 -1.17 6.20 1.61
C CYS A 59 -0.21 5.13 2.19
N GLY A 60 0.79 4.69 1.42
CA GLY A 60 1.88 3.85 1.95
C GLY A 60 1.60 2.35 2.00
N LYS A 61 0.68 1.80 1.21
CA LYS A 61 0.38 0.35 1.16
C LYS A 61 1.64 -0.49 0.92
N THR A 62 2.48 -0.09 -0.04
CA THR A 62 3.76 -0.75 -0.35
C THR A 62 4.76 -0.63 0.80
N MET A 63 4.78 0.51 1.52
CA MET A 63 5.61 0.66 2.73
C MET A 63 5.16 -0.28 3.85
N ILE A 64 3.86 -0.41 4.07
CA ILE A 64 3.29 -1.36 5.04
C ILE A 64 3.70 -2.79 4.67
N ALA A 65 3.63 -3.17 3.39
CA ALA A 65 4.03 -4.50 2.94
C ALA A 65 5.53 -4.78 3.18
N ARG A 66 6.41 -3.79 2.92
CA ARG A 66 7.85 -3.89 3.25
C ARG A 66 8.09 -4.01 4.75
N ALA A 67 7.39 -3.21 5.56
CA ALA A 67 7.49 -3.28 7.01
C ALA A 67 7.04 -4.64 7.55
N VAL A 68 5.98 -5.23 6.99
CA VAL A 68 5.55 -6.60 7.33
C VAL A 68 6.67 -7.61 7.05
N ALA A 69 7.34 -7.52 5.91
CA ALA A 69 8.45 -8.42 5.58
C ALA A 69 9.62 -8.27 6.57
N THR A 70 9.97 -7.04 6.94
CA THR A 70 11.00 -6.76 7.95
C THR A 70 10.64 -7.35 9.31
N GLU A 71 9.41 -7.13 9.79
CA GLU A 71 8.91 -7.67 11.05
C GLU A 71 8.83 -9.21 11.05
N CYS A 72 8.52 -9.81 9.90
CA CYS A 72 8.51 -11.26 9.69
C CYS A 72 9.91 -11.84 9.48
N ARG A 73 10.96 -11.03 9.36
CA ARG A 73 12.33 -11.43 8.96
C ARG A 73 12.34 -12.24 7.67
N ALA A 74 11.48 -11.86 6.73
CA ALA A 74 11.25 -12.54 5.46
C ALA A 74 11.85 -11.76 4.29
N GLU A 75 12.22 -12.47 3.23
CA GLU A 75 12.59 -11.85 1.96
C GLU A 75 11.37 -11.14 1.36
N PHE A 76 11.56 -9.93 0.83
CA PHE A 76 10.48 -9.17 0.18
C PHE A 76 10.60 -9.25 -1.34
N MET A 77 9.61 -9.86 -1.98
CA MET A 77 9.53 -9.98 -3.43
C MET A 77 8.34 -9.17 -3.94
N THR A 78 8.60 -8.18 -4.78
CA THR A 78 7.56 -7.34 -5.41
C THR A 78 7.29 -7.79 -6.83
N VAL A 79 6.00 -7.83 -7.19
CA VAL A 79 5.51 -8.16 -8.53
C VAL A 79 4.51 -7.09 -8.95
N GLY A 80 4.80 -6.36 -10.03
CA GLY A 80 3.82 -5.53 -10.71
C GLY A 80 2.90 -6.39 -11.59
N ILE A 81 1.60 -6.28 -11.38
CA ILE A 81 0.64 -7.06 -12.19
C ILE A 81 0.68 -6.63 -13.66
N SER A 82 0.90 -5.35 -13.94
CA SER A 82 1.09 -4.83 -15.29
C SER A 82 2.23 -5.55 -16.03
N ASP A 83 3.33 -5.87 -15.33
CA ASP A 83 4.47 -6.55 -15.91
C ASP A 83 4.14 -8.00 -16.28
N VAL A 84 3.30 -8.65 -15.47
CA VAL A 84 2.81 -10.00 -15.77
C VAL A 84 1.86 -10.01 -16.97
N LEU A 85 0.99 -9.01 -17.11
CA LEU A 85 -0.01 -8.92 -18.18
C LEU A 85 0.57 -8.50 -19.55
N ASN A 86 1.69 -7.75 -19.56
CA ASN A 86 2.31 -7.24 -20.78
C ASN A 86 3.14 -8.28 -21.55
N MET A 87 3.19 -9.52 -21.10
CA MET A 87 3.92 -10.60 -21.74
C MET A 87 3.10 -11.30 -22.82
N TYR A 88 3.79 -12.02 -23.74
CA TYR A 88 3.14 -12.77 -24.81
C TYR A 88 2.25 -13.90 -24.26
N ILE A 89 1.24 -14.28 -25.05
CA ILE A 89 0.29 -15.38 -24.72
C ILE A 89 1.07 -16.68 -24.42
N GLY A 90 0.78 -17.30 -23.26
CA GLY A 90 1.44 -18.52 -22.78
C GLY A 90 2.74 -18.29 -21.98
N GLU A 91 3.31 -17.08 -22.00
CA GLU A 91 4.45 -16.72 -21.15
C GLU A 91 3.99 -16.16 -19.80
N SER A 92 2.86 -15.46 -19.77
CA SER A 92 2.33 -14.84 -18.56
C SER A 92 1.98 -15.86 -17.47
N GLU A 93 1.33 -16.96 -17.83
CA GLU A 93 0.99 -18.03 -16.89
C GLU A 93 2.23 -18.74 -16.35
N ARG A 94 3.20 -19.05 -17.24
CA ARG A 94 4.47 -19.68 -16.85
C ARG A 94 5.29 -18.79 -15.94
N ASN A 95 5.34 -17.48 -16.23
CA ASN A 95 6.06 -16.53 -15.43
C ASN A 95 5.39 -16.33 -14.06
N LEU A 96 4.07 -16.31 -14.02
CA LEU A 96 3.34 -16.26 -12.77
C LEU A 96 3.65 -17.49 -11.90
N ALA A 97 3.57 -18.69 -12.46
CA ALA A 97 3.95 -19.92 -11.75
C ALA A 97 5.42 -19.88 -11.27
N ALA A 98 6.34 -19.42 -12.11
CA ALA A 98 7.76 -19.27 -11.75
C ALA A 98 7.99 -18.27 -10.63
N ILE A 99 7.20 -17.17 -10.56
CA ILE A 99 7.25 -16.20 -9.45
C ILE A 99 6.85 -16.87 -8.14
N PHE A 100 5.76 -17.63 -8.13
CA PHE A 100 5.34 -18.37 -6.95
C PHE A 100 6.36 -19.44 -6.53
N ASP A 101 6.94 -20.15 -7.49
CA ASP A 101 7.99 -21.13 -7.21
C ASP A 101 9.24 -20.47 -6.62
N LYS A 102 9.64 -19.32 -7.16
CA LYS A 102 10.76 -18.54 -6.60
C LYS A 102 10.49 -18.14 -5.16
N ALA A 103 9.27 -17.66 -4.84
CA ALA A 103 8.89 -17.32 -3.48
C ALA A 103 8.92 -18.55 -2.54
N ARG A 104 8.52 -19.74 -3.02
CA ARG A 104 8.61 -21.00 -2.26
C ARG A 104 10.06 -21.41 -1.97
N HIS A 105 10.99 -21.10 -2.84
CA HIS A 105 12.43 -21.41 -2.63
C HIS A 105 13.12 -20.36 -1.73
N ALA A 106 12.59 -19.14 -1.65
CA ALA A 106 13.13 -18.03 -0.88
C ALA A 106 12.56 -17.91 0.56
N ARG A 107 12.02 -18.99 1.11
CA ARG A 107 11.38 -19.00 2.45
C ARG A 107 12.36 -18.63 3.58
N PRO A 108 11.93 -17.85 4.59
CA PRO A 108 10.63 -17.17 4.71
C PRO A 108 10.53 -15.96 3.76
N CYS A 109 9.39 -15.84 3.05
CA CYS A 109 9.19 -14.85 1.98
C CYS A 109 7.84 -14.13 2.11
N VAL A 110 7.82 -12.85 1.81
CA VAL A 110 6.63 -12.04 1.56
C VAL A 110 6.56 -11.75 0.07
N LEU A 111 5.59 -12.35 -0.62
CA LEU A 111 5.31 -12.11 -2.03
C LEU A 111 4.24 -11.02 -2.13
N PHE A 112 4.61 -9.87 -2.66
CA PHE A 112 3.76 -8.69 -2.74
C PHE A 112 3.37 -8.39 -4.19
N PHE A 113 2.06 -8.34 -4.42
CA PHE A 113 1.46 -7.94 -5.70
C PHE A 113 0.91 -6.53 -5.59
N ASP A 114 1.49 -5.58 -6.32
CA ASP A 114 0.97 -4.22 -6.39
C ASP A 114 -0.06 -4.08 -7.52
N GLU A 115 -1.02 -3.17 -7.34
CA GLU A 115 -2.06 -2.83 -8.33
C GLU A 115 -2.87 -4.05 -8.81
N ILE A 116 -3.31 -4.92 -7.88
CA ILE A 116 -4.03 -6.15 -8.24
C ILE A 116 -5.36 -5.89 -8.97
N ASP A 117 -5.92 -4.70 -8.87
CA ASP A 117 -7.08 -4.23 -9.61
C ASP A 117 -6.85 -4.24 -11.14
N ALA A 118 -5.59 -4.18 -11.61
CA ALA A 118 -5.28 -4.36 -13.03
C ALA A 118 -5.75 -5.72 -13.58
N LEU A 119 -5.74 -6.79 -12.76
CA LEU A 119 -6.31 -8.09 -13.13
C LEU A 119 -7.84 -8.04 -13.28
N ALA A 120 -8.52 -7.30 -12.40
CA ALA A 120 -9.97 -7.21 -12.41
C ALA A 120 -10.48 -6.35 -13.57
N TYR A 121 -9.84 -5.21 -13.81
CA TYR A 121 -10.16 -4.32 -14.92
C TYR A 121 -10.03 -5.04 -16.27
N SER A 122 -9.03 -5.88 -16.41
CA SER A 122 -8.80 -6.70 -17.57
C SER A 122 -9.92 -7.74 -17.79
N ARG A 123 -10.57 -8.25 -16.73
CA ARG A 123 -11.65 -9.23 -16.84
C ARG A 123 -12.99 -8.63 -17.29
N SER A 124 -13.31 -7.41 -16.86
CA SER A 124 -14.58 -6.73 -17.18
C SER A 124 -14.60 -6.12 -18.58
N LYS A 125 -13.44 -5.70 -19.09
CA LYS A 125 -13.28 -5.10 -20.42
C LYS A 125 -12.62 -6.01 -21.46
N ALA A 126 -11.92 -7.07 -21.04
CA ALA A 126 -11.21 -7.93 -21.97
C ALA A 126 -12.12 -8.99 -22.54
N GLN A 127 -12.36 -8.84 -23.81
CA GLN A 127 -12.77 -9.89 -24.74
C GLN A 127 -11.61 -10.90 -24.98
N SER A 128 -10.42 -10.76 -24.33
CA SER A 128 -9.29 -11.63 -24.59
C SER A 128 -9.28 -12.82 -23.63
N GLU A 129 -9.26 -14.01 -24.21
CA GLU A 129 -9.13 -15.30 -23.55
C GLU A 129 -7.87 -15.38 -22.70
N HIS A 130 -6.79 -14.70 -23.13
CA HIS A 130 -5.51 -14.62 -22.46
C HIS A 130 -5.60 -14.07 -21.02
N THR A 131 -6.27 -12.94 -20.82
CA THR A 131 -6.40 -12.34 -19.47
C THR A 131 -7.17 -13.26 -18.52
N ARG A 132 -8.18 -13.98 -19.02
CA ARG A 132 -8.91 -14.96 -18.21
C ARG A 132 -8.02 -16.11 -17.76
N GLN A 133 -7.10 -16.56 -18.61
CA GLN A 133 -6.15 -17.64 -18.30
C GLN A 133 -5.18 -17.19 -17.20
N VAL A 134 -4.62 -15.98 -17.30
CA VAL A 134 -3.72 -15.41 -16.25
C VAL A 134 -4.45 -15.29 -14.91
N VAL A 135 -5.70 -14.78 -14.90
CA VAL A 135 -6.50 -14.70 -13.67
C VAL A 135 -6.78 -16.08 -13.09
N ASN A 136 -7.11 -17.07 -13.91
CA ASN A 136 -7.36 -18.44 -13.46
C ASN A 136 -6.10 -19.08 -12.87
N GLU A 137 -4.94 -18.88 -13.51
CA GLU A 137 -3.65 -19.35 -13.00
C GLU A 137 -3.33 -18.68 -11.65
N PHE A 138 -3.52 -17.35 -11.55
CA PHE A 138 -3.33 -16.65 -10.30
C PHE A 138 -4.21 -17.20 -9.17
N LEU A 139 -5.49 -17.48 -9.46
CA LEU A 139 -6.41 -18.07 -8.50
C LEU A 139 -5.99 -19.50 -8.11
N ALA A 140 -5.50 -20.31 -9.08
CA ALA A 140 -5.01 -21.65 -8.83
C ALA A 140 -3.76 -21.64 -7.93
N GLN A 141 -2.83 -20.71 -8.18
CA GLN A 141 -1.67 -20.52 -7.33
C GLN A 141 -2.07 -20.08 -5.91
N LEU A 142 -3.08 -19.21 -5.75
CA LEU A 142 -3.62 -18.83 -4.45
C LEU A 142 -4.28 -20.02 -3.73
N ASP A 143 -5.04 -20.85 -4.42
CA ASP A 143 -5.73 -22.02 -3.82
C ASP A 143 -4.74 -23.11 -3.40
N GLY A 144 -3.61 -23.26 -4.10
CA GLY A 144 -2.52 -24.19 -3.74
C GLY A 144 -1.82 -23.86 -2.41
N PHE A 145 -2.12 -22.70 -1.82
CA PHE A 145 -1.52 -22.22 -0.58
C PHE A 145 -1.92 -22.98 0.71
N GLY A 146 -2.86 -23.92 0.64
CA GLY A 146 -3.31 -24.69 1.81
C GLY A 146 -2.34 -25.77 2.28
N THR A 147 -1.46 -26.28 1.43
CA THR A 147 -0.62 -27.44 1.68
C THR A 147 0.88 -27.22 1.53
N ASP A 148 1.34 -26.38 0.60
CA ASP A 148 2.77 -26.26 0.24
C ASP A 148 3.42 -24.91 0.56
N ASN A 149 2.67 -23.93 1.07
CA ASN A 149 3.15 -22.56 1.24
C ASN A 149 3.35 -22.13 2.70
N GLN A 150 3.80 -23.05 3.55
CA GLN A 150 4.33 -22.66 4.86
C GLN A 150 5.48 -21.68 4.66
N GLU A 151 5.49 -20.59 5.46
CA GLU A 151 6.52 -19.53 5.42
C GLU A 151 6.54 -18.65 4.15
N VAL A 152 5.49 -18.71 3.30
CA VAL A 152 5.26 -17.69 2.27
C VAL A 152 3.99 -16.92 2.60
N LEU A 153 4.12 -15.61 2.80
CA LEU A 153 3.00 -14.70 3.02
C LEU A 153 2.69 -13.96 1.72
N ILE A 154 1.44 -14.04 1.26
CA ILE A 154 1.02 -13.25 0.10
C ILE A 154 0.32 -11.99 0.57
N LEU A 155 0.83 -10.87 0.09
CA LEU A 155 0.20 -9.56 0.22
C LEU A 155 -0.18 -9.06 -1.17
N ALA A 156 -1.30 -8.36 -1.26
CA ALA A 156 -1.66 -7.62 -2.45
C ALA A 156 -2.10 -6.21 -2.06
N ALA A 157 -1.91 -5.25 -2.95
CA ALA A 157 -2.39 -3.88 -2.78
C ALA A 157 -3.33 -3.48 -3.92
N THR A 158 -4.33 -2.67 -3.58
CA THR A 158 -5.24 -2.06 -4.55
C THR A 158 -5.69 -0.67 -4.11
N ASN A 159 -5.86 0.20 -5.08
CA ASN A 159 -6.52 1.49 -4.89
C ASN A 159 -8.05 1.39 -5.13
N MET A 160 -8.53 0.31 -5.76
CA MET A 160 -9.92 0.11 -6.15
C MET A 160 -10.45 -1.23 -5.63
N PRO A 161 -10.69 -1.37 -4.31
CA PRO A 161 -11.09 -2.65 -3.74
C PRO A 161 -12.43 -3.16 -4.26
N TRP A 162 -13.29 -2.28 -4.75
CA TRP A 162 -14.58 -2.63 -5.38
C TRP A 162 -14.44 -3.23 -6.77
N ASP A 163 -13.31 -2.97 -7.47
CA ASP A 163 -13.02 -3.53 -8.79
C ASP A 163 -12.31 -4.90 -8.69
N VAL A 164 -11.80 -5.28 -7.52
CA VAL A 164 -11.18 -6.59 -7.30
C VAL A 164 -12.23 -7.70 -7.38
N ASP A 165 -11.99 -8.69 -8.25
CA ASP A 165 -12.89 -9.84 -8.46
C ASP A 165 -13.29 -10.48 -7.11
N PRO A 166 -14.59 -10.64 -6.85
CA PRO A 166 -15.08 -11.33 -5.65
C PRO A 166 -14.49 -12.73 -5.45
N ALA A 167 -14.12 -13.42 -6.54
CA ALA A 167 -13.46 -14.72 -6.44
C ALA A 167 -12.09 -14.64 -5.73
N MET A 168 -11.37 -13.53 -5.84
CA MET A 168 -10.11 -13.31 -5.14
C MET A 168 -10.29 -13.10 -3.63
N LYS A 169 -11.47 -12.64 -3.20
CA LYS A 169 -11.79 -12.35 -1.78
C LYS A 169 -12.36 -13.56 -1.03
N ARG A 170 -12.51 -14.72 -1.70
CA ARG A 170 -13.05 -15.94 -1.08
C ARG A 170 -12.11 -16.52 -0.01
N PRO A 171 -12.65 -17.30 0.96
CA PRO A 171 -11.84 -18.03 1.92
C PRO A 171 -10.74 -18.87 1.26
N GLY A 172 -9.53 -18.80 1.79
CA GLY A 172 -8.34 -19.45 1.21
C GLY A 172 -7.50 -18.55 0.30
N ARG A 173 -8.05 -17.46 -0.22
CA ARG A 173 -7.40 -16.45 -1.05
C ARG A 173 -7.17 -15.17 -0.24
N PHE A 174 -7.48 -13.99 -0.77
CA PHE A 174 -7.42 -12.73 -0.02
C PHE A 174 -8.63 -12.56 0.92
N SER A 175 -8.79 -13.51 1.82
CA SER A 175 -9.90 -13.51 2.78
C SER A 175 -9.76 -12.45 3.89
N ARG A 176 -8.57 -11.92 4.08
CA ARG A 176 -8.28 -10.82 5.01
C ARG A 176 -8.07 -9.55 4.21
N GLN A 177 -8.83 -8.53 4.56
CA GLN A 177 -8.74 -7.21 3.93
C GLN A 177 -8.38 -6.21 5.01
N VAL A 178 -7.38 -5.36 4.74
CA VAL A 178 -6.86 -4.37 5.69
C VAL A 178 -6.93 -3.01 5.02
N PHE A 179 -7.72 -2.12 5.60
CA PHE A 179 -7.81 -0.75 5.15
C PHE A 179 -6.58 0.04 5.58
N VAL A 180 -5.94 0.71 4.64
CA VAL A 180 -4.83 1.63 4.87
C VAL A 180 -5.37 3.05 4.69
N PRO A 181 -5.68 3.75 5.79
CA PRO A 181 -6.25 5.08 5.73
C PRO A 181 -5.20 6.12 5.31
N PRO A 182 -5.65 7.34 4.93
CA PRO A 182 -4.75 8.49 4.88
C PRO A 182 -4.02 8.68 6.21
N PRO A 183 -2.76 9.18 6.19
CA PRO A 183 -1.98 9.38 7.41
C PRO A 183 -2.68 10.34 8.38
N ASP A 184 -2.64 10.00 9.66
CA ASP A 184 -3.10 10.89 10.73
C ASP A 184 -2.18 12.13 10.87
N GLU A 185 -2.55 13.09 11.72
CA GLU A 185 -1.81 14.34 11.86
C GLU A 185 -0.36 14.11 12.31
N ALA A 186 -0.14 13.18 13.23
CA ALA A 186 1.21 12.83 13.71
C ALA A 186 2.05 12.20 12.60
N ALA A 187 1.45 11.31 11.81
CA ALA A 187 2.09 10.70 10.65
C ALA A 187 2.45 11.75 9.59
N ARG A 188 1.55 12.69 9.27
CA ARG A 188 1.84 13.76 8.32
C ARG A 188 2.99 14.64 8.77
N ALA A 189 3.01 15.06 10.06
CA ALA A 189 4.12 15.83 10.62
C ALA A 189 5.46 15.10 10.45
N HIS A 190 5.48 13.82 10.77
CA HIS A 190 6.70 13.01 10.62
C HIS A 190 7.11 12.83 9.14
N ILE A 191 6.16 12.69 8.22
CA ILE A 191 6.48 12.61 6.78
C ILE A 191 7.16 13.90 6.32
N VAL A 192 6.71 15.09 6.76
CA VAL A 192 7.37 16.36 6.47
C VAL A 192 8.83 16.32 6.96
N GLU A 193 9.07 15.94 8.22
CA GLU A 193 10.40 15.84 8.80
C GLU A 193 11.29 14.84 8.01
N LEU A 194 10.72 13.69 7.64
CA LEU A 194 11.43 12.67 6.87
C LEU A 194 11.84 13.19 5.48
N LYS A 195 10.95 13.90 4.79
CA LYS A 195 11.21 14.43 3.44
C LYS A 195 12.13 15.64 3.43
N LEU A 196 12.30 16.31 4.56
CA LEU A 196 13.26 17.40 4.75
C LEU A 196 14.66 16.90 5.15
N ARG A 197 14.84 15.62 5.48
CA ARG A 197 16.17 15.09 5.83
C ARG A 197 17.17 15.29 4.69
N GLY A 198 18.29 15.93 5.02
CA GLY A 198 19.34 16.24 4.02
C GLY A 198 19.02 17.39 3.07
N VAL A 199 17.90 18.07 3.26
CA VAL A 199 17.52 19.29 2.53
C VAL A 199 17.78 20.51 3.43
N PRO A 200 18.41 21.59 2.95
CA PRO A 200 18.58 22.81 3.74
C PRO A 200 17.21 23.41 4.14
N HIS A 201 16.93 23.45 5.43
CA HIS A 201 15.70 24.04 5.97
C HIS A 201 15.94 24.68 7.33
N GLU A 202 15.12 25.69 7.69
CA GLU A 202 15.23 26.41 8.94
C GLU A 202 13.85 26.82 9.48
N GLY A 203 13.68 26.67 10.80
CA GLY A 203 12.47 27.15 11.49
C GLY A 203 11.20 26.41 11.09
N VAL A 204 11.28 25.15 10.65
CA VAL A 204 10.13 24.36 10.20
C VAL A 204 9.47 23.64 11.38
N ASP A 205 8.17 23.84 11.55
CA ASP A 205 7.28 23.06 12.41
C ASP A 205 6.40 22.14 11.55
N GLY A 206 6.74 20.87 11.49
CA GLY A 206 5.96 19.85 10.75
C GLY A 206 4.53 19.70 11.26
N ARG A 207 4.24 20.02 12.53
CA ARG A 207 2.90 19.93 13.11
C ARG A 207 1.96 20.99 12.53
N GLU A 208 2.47 22.21 12.32
CA GLU A 208 1.66 23.27 11.70
C GLU A 208 1.30 22.90 10.26
N ILE A 209 2.24 22.30 9.49
CA ILE A 209 1.95 21.81 8.14
C ILE A 209 0.92 20.67 8.20
N ALA A 210 1.07 19.73 9.14
CA ALA A 210 0.14 18.63 9.31
C ALA A 210 -1.30 19.11 9.65
N ALA A 211 -1.44 20.16 10.45
CA ALA A 211 -2.74 20.75 10.77
C ALA A 211 -3.45 21.33 9.53
N ARG A 212 -2.68 21.87 8.56
CA ARG A 212 -3.20 22.47 7.31
C ARG A 212 -3.45 21.45 6.20
N THR A 213 -2.87 20.26 6.27
CA THR A 213 -2.89 19.22 5.23
C THR A 213 -3.83 18.07 5.59
N ARG A 214 -5.02 18.36 6.12
CA ARG A 214 -6.01 17.34 6.47
C ARG A 214 -6.39 16.52 5.23
N HIS A 215 -6.46 15.19 5.39
CA HIS A 215 -6.74 14.21 4.33
C HIS A 215 -5.66 14.07 3.26
N PHE A 216 -4.52 14.71 3.37
CA PHE A 216 -3.42 14.50 2.45
C PHE A 216 -2.86 13.07 2.61
N SER A 217 -2.52 12.46 1.48
CA SER A 217 -1.74 11.22 1.44
C SER A 217 -0.26 11.49 1.76
N GLY A 218 0.51 10.44 1.96
CA GLY A 218 1.97 10.57 2.08
C GLY A 218 2.61 11.17 0.83
N ALA A 219 2.07 10.83 -0.35
CA ALA A 219 2.53 11.37 -1.62
C ALA A 219 2.17 12.86 -1.78
N ASP A 220 0.99 13.29 -1.29
CA ASP A 220 0.63 14.71 -1.30
C ASP A 220 1.57 15.52 -0.42
N ILE A 221 1.94 15.02 0.77
CA ILE A 221 2.92 15.68 1.66
C ILE A 221 4.30 15.75 1.01
N GLU A 222 4.72 14.69 0.32
CA GLU A 222 5.94 14.72 -0.48
C GLU A 222 5.87 15.79 -1.57
N GLY A 223 4.75 15.89 -2.29
CA GLY A 223 4.49 16.93 -3.27
C GLY A 223 4.57 18.35 -2.69
N VAL A 224 4.07 18.57 -1.47
CA VAL A 224 4.20 19.85 -0.74
C VAL A 224 5.67 20.20 -0.50
N VAL A 225 6.47 19.23 -0.07
CA VAL A 225 7.91 19.47 0.18
C VAL A 225 8.66 19.72 -1.13
N GLU A 226 8.36 18.97 -2.20
CA GLU A 226 8.97 19.22 -3.51
C GLU A 226 8.61 20.60 -4.06
N LEU A 227 7.33 21.01 -3.96
CA LEU A 227 6.90 22.33 -4.39
C LEU A 227 7.56 23.46 -3.58
N ALA A 228 7.78 23.25 -2.27
CA ALA A 228 8.54 24.20 -1.46
C ALA A 228 10.00 24.31 -1.87
N LYS A 229 10.64 23.19 -2.29
CA LYS A 229 12.00 23.21 -2.90
C LYS A 229 12.01 24.06 -4.19
N ASP A 230 11.01 23.87 -5.04
CA ASP A 230 10.90 24.62 -6.30
C ASP A 230 10.84 26.13 -6.06
N TYR A 231 10.10 26.60 -5.04
CA TYR A 231 10.04 28.03 -4.69
C TYR A 231 11.41 28.59 -4.28
N VAL A 232 12.18 27.83 -3.50
CA VAL A 232 13.52 28.27 -3.08
C VAL A 232 14.50 28.26 -4.24
N LEU A 233 14.42 27.26 -5.11
CA LEU A 233 15.22 27.19 -6.33
C LEU A 233 14.88 28.34 -7.31
N GLU A 234 13.60 28.69 -7.46
CA GLU A 234 13.16 29.82 -8.26
C GLU A 234 13.75 31.15 -7.75
N ASP A 235 13.72 31.38 -6.43
CA ASP A 235 14.33 32.56 -5.80
C ASP A 235 15.84 32.63 -6.08
N HIS A 236 16.54 31.47 -6.01
CA HIS A 236 17.97 31.42 -6.31
C HIS A 236 18.27 31.74 -7.79
N LEU A 237 17.52 31.13 -8.70
CA LEU A 237 17.74 31.28 -10.16
C LEU A 237 17.34 32.67 -10.68
N THR A 238 16.34 33.31 -10.09
CA THR A 238 15.78 34.58 -10.58
C THR A 238 16.32 35.82 -9.85
N ARG A 239 16.67 35.67 -8.57
CA ARG A 239 17.07 36.76 -7.68
C ARG A 239 18.46 36.62 -7.11
N GLU A 240 19.16 35.52 -7.44
CA GLU A 240 20.48 35.15 -6.89
C GLU A 240 20.50 35.08 -5.36
N VAL A 241 19.34 34.72 -4.73
CA VAL A 241 19.20 34.58 -3.29
C VAL A 241 19.28 33.12 -2.89
N GLU A 242 20.38 32.74 -2.26
CA GLU A 242 20.51 31.39 -1.67
C GLU A 242 19.96 31.41 -0.23
N ARG A 243 18.95 30.60 0.03
CA ARG A 243 18.30 30.48 1.33
C ARG A 243 17.80 29.06 1.60
N PRO A 244 17.67 28.64 2.86
CA PRO A 244 17.00 27.39 3.20
C PRO A 244 15.47 27.46 2.97
N ILE A 245 14.81 26.29 2.97
CA ILE A 245 13.36 26.20 2.99
C ILE A 245 12.87 26.68 4.36
N GLY A 246 11.96 27.64 4.38
CA GLY A 246 11.31 28.14 5.59
C GLY A 246 9.89 27.60 5.76
N GLN A 247 9.30 27.86 6.93
CA GLN A 247 7.91 27.53 7.24
C GLN A 247 6.92 28.13 6.21
N ALA A 248 7.16 29.37 5.79
CA ALA A 248 6.31 30.06 4.82
C ALA A 248 6.24 29.38 3.45
N ASP A 249 7.36 28.78 3.00
CA ASP A 249 7.40 28.06 1.72
C ASP A 249 6.54 26.81 1.77
N LEU A 250 6.63 26.05 2.87
CA LEU A 250 5.84 24.84 3.07
C LEU A 250 4.35 25.14 3.24
N LEU A 251 4.00 26.21 3.95
CA LEU A 251 2.61 26.64 4.10
C LEU A 251 2.02 27.08 2.76
N ARG A 252 2.76 27.86 1.97
CA ARG A 252 2.38 28.27 0.62
C ARG A 252 2.19 27.04 -0.30
N ALA A 253 3.09 26.07 -0.23
CA ALA A 253 3.01 24.85 -1.00
C ALA A 253 1.79 24.01 -0.57
N ALA A 254 1.52 23.90 0.74
CA ALA A 254 0.36 23.18 1.26
C ALA A 254 -0.97 23.81 0.81
N GLU A 255 -1.04 25.14 0.73
CA GLU A 255 -2.23 25.87 0.24
C GLU A 255 -2.45 25.68 -1.28
N ALA A 256 -1.35 25.47 -2.04
CA ALA A 256 -1.41 25.26 -3.48
C ALA A 256 -1.67 23.80 -3.87
N THR A 257 -1.64 22.88 -2.92
CA THR A 257 -1.79 21.42 -3.18
C THR A 257 -3.16 20.96 -2.70
N GLU A 258 -3.83 20.14 -3.51
CA GLU A 258 -5.11 19.51 -3.15
C GLU A 258 -4.89 18.07 -2.65
N ALA A 259 -5.73 17.63 -1.71
CA ALA A 259 -5.70 16.27 -1.19
C ALA A 259 -6.24 15.27 -2.22
N THR A 260 -5.37 14.45 -2.78
CA THR A 260 -5.75 13.43 -3.79
C THR A 260 -6.64 12.33 -3.23
N THR A 261 -6.65 12.15 -1.91
CA THR A 261 -7.47 11.12 -1.25
C THR A 261 -8.96 11.43 -1.23
N LEU A 262 -9.37 12.70 -1.41
CA LEU A 262 -10.77 13.13 -1.26
C LEU A 262 -11.69 12.48 -2.30
N ASP A 263 -11.26 12.34 -3.54
CA ASP A 263 -12.05 11.70 -4.59
C ASP A 263 -12.26 10.21 -4.31
N TRP A 264 -11.22 9.54 -3.83
CA TRP A 264 -11.32 8.16 -3.37
C TRP A 264 -12.32 8.03 -2.21
N LEU A 265 -12.22 8.90 -1.20
CA LEU A 265 -13.10 8.90 -0.03
C LEU A 265 -14.57 9.20 -0.43
N ARG A 266 -14.81 10.08 -1.40
CA ARG A 266 -16.14 10.33 -1.96
C ARG A 266 -16.72 9.10 -2.64
N THR A 267 -15.90 8.41 -3.45
CA THR A 267 -16.29 7.16 -4.12
C THR A 267 -16.60 6.07 -3.09
N ALA A 268 -15.73 5.87 -2.11
CA ALA A 268 -15.91 4.91 -1.04
C ALA A 268 -17.18 5.20 -0.22
N ARG A 269 -17.47 6.46 0.10
CA ARG A 269 -18.71 6.88 0.77
C ARG A 269 -19.95 6.46 0.01
N ASN A 270 -19.96 6.68 -1.31
CA ASN A 270 -21.10 6.32 -2.14
C ASN A 270 -21.30 4.80 -2.14
N LEU A 271 -20.23 4.03 -2.23
CA LEU A 271 -20.29 2.57 -2.19
C LEU A 271 -20.79 2.06 -0.85
N VAL A 272 -20.27 2.53 0.27
CA VAL A 272 -20.73 2.17 1.61
C VAL A 272 -22.22 2.48 1.78
N LYS A 273 -22.67 3.63 1.28
CA LYS A 273 -24.07 4.06 1.39
C LYS A 273 -25.04 3.23 0.55
N TYR A 274 -24.63 2.76 -0.64
CA TYR A 274 -25.53 2.12 -1.61
C TYR A 274 -25.29 0.61 -1.76
N ALA A 275 -24.16 0.05 -1.31
CA ALA A 275 -23.85 -1.37 -1.44
C ALA A 275 -24.58 -2.29 -0.44
N GLY A 276 -25.43 -1.72 0.43
CA GLY A 276 -26.11 -2.50 1.45
C GLY A 276 -25.20 -2.99 2.58
N ALA A 277 -25.71 -3.83 3.45
CA ALA A 277 -25.01 -4.32 4.66
C ALA A 277 -23.85 -5.31 4.37
N ASP A 278 -23.04 -5.06 3.37
CA ASP A 278 -21.82 -5.85 3.12
C ASP A 278 -20.74 -5.42 4.14
N ASP A 279 -20.40 -6.33 5.04
CA ASP A 279 -19.40 -6.14 6.08
C ASP A 279 -17.99 -5.84 5.56
N SER A 280 -17.77 -5.91 4.25
CA SER A 280 -16.46 -5.82 3.60
C SER A 280 -15.77 -4.45 3.78
N TYR A 281 -16.52 -3.38 4.06
CA TYR A 281 -15.99 -2.01 4.13
C TYR A 281 -16.28 -1.30 5.47
N LYS A 282 -16.50 -2.07 6.56
CA LYS A 282 -16.77 -1.50 7.89
C LYS A 282 -15.67 -0.56 8.38
N ASP A 283 -14.41 -0.88 8.09
CA ASP A 283 -13.28 -0.04 8.50
C ASP A 283 -13.29 1.32 7.76
N VAL A 284 -13.67 1.31 6.48
CA VAL A 284 -13.83 2.55 5.69
C VAL A 284 -15.02 3.35 6.24
N GLU A 285 -16.15 2.71 6.53
CA GLU A 285 -17.31 3.38 7.11
C GLU A 285 -16.97 4.03 8.45
N ALA A 286 -16.27 3.31 9.32
CA ALA A 286 -15.81 3.83 10.61
C ALA A 286 -14.90 5.06 10.43
N TYR A 287 -13.95 4.99 9.50
CA TYR A 287 -13.07 6.12 9.14
C TYR A 287 -13.87 7.33 8.64
N LEU A 288 -14.80 7.11 7.70
CA LEU A 288 -15.63 8.18 7.14
C LEU A 288 -16.49 8.87 8.23
N ARG A 289 -17.09 8.10 9.14
CA ARG A 289 -17.86 8.62 10.28
C ARG A 289 -16.98 9.43 11.25
N GLN A 290 -15.80 8.89 11.61
CA GLN A 290 -14.86 9.57 12.50
C GLN A 290 -14.41 10.92 11.96
N HIS A 291 -14.24 11.02 10.64
CA HIS A 291 -13.78 12.24 9.97
C HIS A 291 -14.90 13.15 9.45
N LYS A 292 -16.17 12.83 9.76
CA LYS A 292 -17.37 13.59 9.34
C LYS A 292 -17.46 13.74 7.81
N LEU A 293 -17.15 12.68 7.09
CA LEU A 293 -17.23 12.61 5.63
C LEU A 293 -18.50 11.88 5.14
N VAL A 294 -19.35 11.41 6.06
CA VAL A 294 -20.66 10.78 5.81
C VAL A 294 -21.75 11.74 6.25
#